data_01e2c23391f69958ff9aa43e80f0c1bf
#
_entry.id   01e2c23391f69958ff9aa43e80f0c1bf
#
_cell.length_a   1.000
_cell.length_b   1.000
_cell.length_c   1.000
_cell.angle_alpha   90.00
_cell.angle_beta   90.00
_cell.angle_gamma   90.00
#
_symmetry.space_group_name_H-M   'P 1'
#
loop_
_entity.id
_entity.type
_entity.pdbx_description
1 polymer ?
#
loop_
_entity_poly.entity_id
_entity_poly.type
_entity_poly.pdbx_seq_one_letter_code
_entity_poly.pdbx_strand_id
1 'polypeptide(L)'
;CHELVPEGKIGNMLLGGLMYPLSCKPEDVFETLQENRSWQFFGDVQARGAYPGYMQRYFRDNGITLTITDADREALKTTVDFISFSYYMTGCVTAGEALNQQARGNI
;
A
#
# COMPACT_ATOMS: atom_id res chain seq x y z
N CYS A 1 -3.91 -19.54 -12.54
CA CYS A 1 -3.48 -20.60 -11.62
C CYS A 1 -4.59 -21.64 -11.45
N HIS A 2 -5.73 -21.27 -10.92
CA HIS A 2 -6.84 -22.19 -10.59
C HIS A 2 -7.43 -22.96 -11.79
N GLU A 3 -7.35 -22.41 -12.99
CA GLU A 3 -7.77 -23.12 -14.21
C GLU A 3 -6.92 -24.37 -14.49
N LEU A 4 -5.62 -24.29 -14.18
CA LEU A 4 -4.67 -25.39 -14.42
C LEU A 4 -4.47 -26.27 -13.18
N VAL A 5 -4.57 -25.69 -12.01
CA VAL A 5 -4.38 -26.34 -10.72
C VAL A 5 -5.48 -25.87 -9.76
N PRO A 6 -6.66 -26.51 -9.78
CA PRO A 6 -7.81 -26.06 -8.98
C PRO A 6 -7.54 -25.96 -7.49
N GLU A 7 -6.74 -26.87 -6.93
CA GLU A 7 -6.36 -26.88 -5.52
C GLU A 7 -5.15 -25.96 -5.21
N GLY A 8 -4.56 -25.38 -6.25
CA GLY A 8 -3.42 -24.45 -6.11
C GLY A 8 -3.86 -23.17 -5.44
N LYS A 9 -2.97 -22.59 -4.62
CA LYS A 9 -3.17 -21.28 -4.03
C LYS A 9 -2.13 -20.31 -4.54
N ILE A 10 -2.58 -19.11 -4.89
CA ILE A 10 -1.73 -18.03 -5.34
C ILE A 10 -1.75 -16.90 -4.32
N GLY A 11 -0.57 -16.44 -3.95
CA GLY A 11 -0.44 -15.34 -3.02
C GLY A 11 0.46 -14.24 -3.54
N ASN A 12 0.48 -13.16 -2.81
CA ASN A 12 1.37 -12.04 -3.04
C ASN A 12 2.32 -11.87 -1.87
N MET A 13 3.54 -11.44 -2.15
CA MET A 13 4.53 -11.03 -1.15
C MET A 13 4.76 -9.53 -1.26
N LEU A 14 4.45 -8.82 -0.18
CA LEU A 14 4.66 -7.38 -0.05
C LEU A 14 5.94 -7.08 0.73
N LEU A 15 6.54 -5.94 0.46
CA LEU A 15 7.54 -5.37 1.36
C LEU A 15 6.81 -4.67 2.50
N GLY A 16 6.91 -5.23 3.71
CA GLY A 16 6.27 -4.69 4.92
C GLY A 16 7.17 -3.70 5.64
N GLY A 17 7.22 -2.47 5.17
CA GLY A 17 7.92 -1.35 5.81
C GLY A 17 7.01 -0.60 6.78
N LEU A 18 6.63 -1.23 7.91
CA LEU A 18 5.72 -0.61 8.88
C LEU A 18 6.30 0.66 9.49
N MET A 19 5.55 1.74 9.39
CA MET A 19 5.86 3.03 10.01
C MET A 19 4.98 3.27 11.24
N TYR A 20 5.58 3.85 12.27
CA TYR A 20 4.90 4.26 13.50
C TYR A 20 4.96 5.79 13.66
N PRO A 21 3.99 6.40 14.33
CA PRO A 21 4.07 7.82 14.62
C PRO A 21 5.17 8.11 15.64
N LEU A 22 5.96 9.14 15.39
CA LEU A 22 7.01 9.59 16.31
C LEU A 22 6.43 10.03 17.66
N SER A 23 5.22 10.58 17.64
CA SER A 23 4.48 10.98 18.84
C SER A 23 2.99 10.67 18.70
N CYS A 24 2.25 10.80 19.80
CA CYS A 24 0.78 10.66 19.81
C CYS A 24 0.03 11.90 19.27
N LYS A 25 0.72 12.87 18.70
CA LYS A 25 0.07 14.04 18.09
C LYS A 25 -0.76 13.59 16.88
N PRO A 26 -1.97 14.15 16.71
CA PRO A 26 -2.83 13.78 15.58
C PRO A 26 -2.15 13.91 14.21
N GLU A 27 -1.29 14.93 14.06
CA GLU A 27 -0.55 15.18 12.82
C GLU A 27 0.42 14.05 12.51
N ASP A 28 1.19 13.56 13.49
CA ASP A 28 2.13 12.47 13.32
C ASP A 28 1.41 11.15 13.02
N VAL A 29 0.28 10.90 13.70
CA VAL A 29 -0.56 9.73 13.46
C VAL A 29 -1.14 9.75 12.04
N PHE A 30 -1.59 10.92 11.59
CA PHE A 30 -2.14 11.07 10.24
C PHE A 30 -1.08 10.88 9.16
N GLU A 31 0.10 11.48 9.34
CA GLU A 31 1.23 11.31 8.41
C GLU A 31 1.65 9.84 8.33
N THR A 32 1.74 9.17 9.47
CA THR A 32 2.04 7.73 9.51
C THR A 32 1.03 6.89 8.75
N LEU A 33 -0.26 7.22 8.86
CA LEU A 33 -1.31 6.57 8.08
C LEU A 33 -1.10 6.76 6.58
N GLN A 34 -0.72 7.96 6.15
CA GLN A 34 -0.46 8.26 4.74
C GLN A 34 0.75 7.49 4.22
N GLU A 35 1.83 7.45 4.99
CA GLU A 35 3.05 6.72 4.62
C GLU A 35 2.78 5.22 4.50
N ASN A 36 2.09 4.62 5.45
CA ASN A 36 1.74 3.20 5.38
C ASN A 36 0.84 2.86 4.18
N ARG A 37 -0.03 3.75 3.75
CA ARG A 37 -0.87 3.56 2.56
C ARG A 37 -0.06 3.42 1.27
N SER A 38 1.15 3.96 1.21
CA SER A 38 2.01 3.93 0.03
C SER A 38 2.37 2.51 -0.41
N TRP A 39 2.45 1.57 0.53
CA TRP A 39 2.72 0.16 0.24
C TRP A 39 1.51 -0.76 0.46
N GLN A 40 0.63 -0.42 1.41
CA GLN A 40 -0.55 -1.23 1.71
C GLN A 40 -1.52 -1.30 0.54
N PHE A 41 -1.60 -0.25 -0.31
CA PHE A 41 -2.56 -0.22 -1.40
C PHE A 41 -2.36 -1.36 -2.41
N PHE A 42 -1.13 -1.85 -2.59
CA PHE A 42 -0.88 -3.02 -3.45
C PHE A 42 -1.62 -4.26 -2.93
N GLY A 43 -1.56 -4.48 -1.62
CA GLY A 43 -2.30 -5.56 -0.97
C GLY A 43 -3.82 -5.34 -1.04
N ASP A 44 -4.28 -4.11 -0.83
CA ASP A 44 -5.70 -3.77 -0.95
C ASP A 44 -6.24 -4.09 -2.36
N VAL A 45 -5.52 -3.70 -3.41
CA VAL A 45 -5.94 -3.99 -4.80
C VAL A 45 -6.01 -5.48 -5.05
N GLN A 46 -5.00 -6.22 -4.62
CA GLN A 46 -4.90 -7.66 -4.88
C GLN A 46 -5.89 -8.49 -4.05
N ALA A 47 -6.20 -8.06 -2.84
CA ALA A 47 -7.14 -8.75 -1.99
C ALA A 47 -8.62 -8.40 -2.27
N ARG A 48 -8.88 -7.19 -2.76
CA ARG A 48 -10.24 -6.65 -2.93
C ARG A 48 -10.68 -6.52 -4.38
N GLY A 49 -9.75 -6.64 -5.31
CA GLY A 49 -10.03 -6.52 -6.74
C GLY A 49 -10.41 -5.11 -7.19
N ALA A 50 -10.03 -4.08 -6.44
CA ALA A 50 -10.31 -2.69 -6.76
C ALA A 50 -9.32 -1.75 -6.08
N TYR A 51 -9.06 -0.61 -6.73
CA TYR A 51 -8.28 0.45 -6.09
C TYR A 51 -9.03 1.05 -4.91
N PRO A 52 -8.40 1.18 -3.73
CA PRO A 52 -9.04 1.77 -2.57
C PRO A 52 -9.30 3.27 -2.76
N GLY A 53 -10.35 3.78 -2.11
CA GLY A 53 -10.79 5.16 -2.28
C GLY A 53 -9.73 6.20 -1.94
N TYR A 54 -8.83 5.92 -1.00
CA TYR A 54 -7.74 6.83 -0.67
C TYR A 54 -6.72 7.00 -1.82
N MET A 55 -6.58 6.01 -2.70
CA MET A 55 -5.71 6.12 -3.88
C MET A 55 -6.30 7.03 -4.94
N GLN A 56 -7.62 7.12 -5.06
CA GLN A 56 -8.26 8.05 -6.00
C GLN A 56 -7.92 9.51 -5.65
N ARG A 57 -7.85 9.82 -4.36
CA ARG A 57 -7.41 11.13 -3.90
C ARG A 57 -5.93 11.35 -4.22
N TYR A 58 -5.08 10.39 -3.89
CA TYR A 58 -3.65 10.44 -4.17
C TYR A 58 -3.37 10.67 -5.66
N PHE A 59 -4.03 9.94 -6.55
CA PHE A 59 -3.87 10.08 -7.99
C PHE A 59 -4.26 11.49 -8.46
N ARG A 60 -5.40 12.00 -8.02
CA ARG A 60 -5.86 13.34 -8.36
C ARG A 60 -4.89 14.41 -7.88
N ASP A 61 -4.45 14.33 -6.63
CA ASP A 61 -3.59 15.33 -6.00
C ASP A 61 -2.17 15.35 -6.64
N ASN A 62 -1.76 14.23 -7.25
CA ASN A 62 -0.48 14.09 -7.96
C ASN A 62 -0.62 14.16 -9.50
N GLY A 63 -1.77 14.51 -10.03
CA GLY A 63 -2.00 14.61 -11.48
C GLY A 63 -1.89 13.29 -12.24
N ILE A 64 -2.06 12.16 -11.56
CA ILE A 64 -1.99 10.83 -12.15
C ILE A 64 -3.37 10.44 -12.69
N THR A 65 -3.44 10.19 -13.98
CA THR A 65 -4.66 9.70 -14.64
C THR A 65 -4.51 8.22 -14.99
N LEU A 66 -5.35 7.39 -14.40
CA LEU A 66 -5.45 5.96 -14.73
C LEU A 66 -6.69 5.73 -15.57
N THR A 67 -6.50 5.16 -16.75
CA THR A 67 -7.60 4.68 -17.57
C THR A 67 -7.83 3.20 -17.26
N ILE A 68 -8.87 2.91 -16.49
CA ILE A 68 -9.24 1.53 -16.12
C ILE A 68 -10.42 1.13 -17.02
N THR A 69 -10.17 0.20 -17.92
CA THR A 69 -11.19 -0.34 -18.83
C THR A 69 -12.07 -1.36 -18.12
N ASP A 70 -13.15 -1.78 -18.77
CA ASP A 70 -14.00 -2.86 -18.21
C ASP A 70 -13.25 -4.20 -18.17
N ALA A 71 -12.35 -4.44 -19.14
CA ALA A 71 -11.47 -5.61 -19.13
C ALA A 71 -10.52 -5.59 -17.91
N ASP A 72 -9.97 -4.44 -17.57
CA ASP A 72 -9.13 -4.29 -16.37
C ASP A 72 -9.93 -4.55 -15.08
N ARG A 73 -11.16 -4.04 -15.01
CA ARG A 73 -12.06 -4.27 -13.87
C ARG A 73 -12.39 -5.76 -13.72
N GLU A 74 -12.61 -6.46 -14.82
CA GLU A 74 -12.87 -7.88 -14.79
C GLU A 74 -11.62 -8.67 -14.36
N ALA A 75 -10.46 -8.32 -14.87
CA ALA A 75 -9.18 -8.93 -14.46
C ALA A 75 -8.90 -8.72 -12.97
N LEU A 76 -9.18 -7.53 -12.44
CA LEU A 76 -8.98 -7.20 -11.02
C LEU A 76 -9.85 -8.05 -10.06
N LYS A 77 -10.98 -8.60 -10.53
CA LYS A 77 -11.81 -9.50 -9.70
C LYS A 77 -11.12 -10.82 -9.37
N THR A 78 -10.06 -11.17 -10.09
CA THR A 78 -9.23 -12.33 -9.79
C THR A 78 -8.28 -11.97 -8.64
N THR A 79 -8.75 -12.17 -7.41
CA THR A 79 -8.01 -11.83 -6.20
C THR A 79 -7.07 -12.96 -5.77
N VAL A 80 -6.13 -12.64 -4.89
CA VAL A 80 -5.19 -13.62 -4.32
C VAL A 80 -5.83 -14.43 -3.19
N ASP A 81 -5.35 -15.66 -2.99
CA ASP A 81 -5.82 -16.53 -1.90
C ASP A 81 -5.22 -16.15 -0.55
N PHE A 82 -4.02 -15.55 -0.55
CA PHE A 82 -3.36 -15.09 0.66
C PHE A 82 -2.42 -13.93 0.37
N ILE A 83 -2.11 -13.15 1.39
CA ILE A 83 -1.07 -12.11 1.36
C ILE A 83 -0.01 -12.48 2.37
N SER A 84 1.24 -12.40 1.95
CA SER A 84 2.42 -12.47 2.80
C SER A 84 3.22 -11.17 2.69
N PHE A 85 4.08 -10.94 3.65
CA PHE A 85 4.96 -9.77 3.59
C PHE A 85 6.32 -10.09 4.19
N SER A 86 7.34 -9.45 3.62
CA SER A 86 8.68 -9.47 4.18
C SER A 86 8.85 -8.29 5.11
N TYR A 87 9.15 -8.58 6.36
CA TYR A 87 9.34 -7.58 7.39
C TYR A 87 10.81 -7.50 7.78
N TYR A 88 11.44 -6.39 7.46
CA TYR A 88 12.86 -6.17 7.74
C TYR A 88 13.11 -5.06 8.76
N MET A 89 12.33 -4.00 8.66
CA MET A 89 12.53 -2.82 9.49
C MET A 89 11.23 -2.08 9.76
N THR A 90 11.25 -1.28 10.82
CA THR A 90 10.26 -0.26 11.11
C THR A 90 10.93 1.10 11.13
N GLY A 91 10.16 2.15 10.87
CA GLY A 91 10.58 3.53 11.04
C GLY A 91 9.56 4.32 11.85
N CYS A 92 9.93 5.54 12.21
CA CYS A 92 9.01 6.52 12.77
C CYS A 92 8.80 7.66 11.77
N VAL A 93 7.58 8.18 11.73
CA VAL A 93 7.18 9.29 10.88
C VAL A 93 6.65 10.42 11.74
N THR A 94 6.98 11.65 11.37
CA THR A 94 6.46 12.87 11.98
C THR A 94 6.02 13.84 10.90
N ALA A 95 5.04 14.69 11.20
CA ALA A 95 4.66 15.81 10.35
C ALA A 95 5.72 16.92 10.28
N GLY A 96 6.77 16.84 11.11
CA GLY A 96 7.90 17.77 11.09
C GLY A 96 8.88 17.47 9.96
N GLU A 97 8.84 18.22 8.86
CA GLU A 97 9.68 18.02 7.66
C GLU A 97 11.17 17.88 7.95
N ALA A 98 11.72 18.69 8.85
CA ALA A 98 13.14 18.70 9.17
C ALA A 98 13.64 17.36 9.76
N LEU A 99 12.82 16.68 10.57
CA LEU A 99 13.15 15.39 11.16
C LEU A 99 13.00 14.26 10.15
N ASN A 100 11.99 14.31 9.29
CA ASN A 100 11.79 13.32 8.24
C ASN A 100 12.93 13.33 7.21
N GLN A 101 13.50 14.49 6.89
CA GLN A 101 14.66 14.59 6.00
C GLN A 101 15.91 13.96 6.60
N GLN A 102 16.12 14.08 7.91
CA GLN A 102 17.25 13.44 8.58
C GLN A 102 17.16 11.92 8.59
N ALA A 103 15.97 11.37 8.72
CA ALA A 103 15.74 9.92 8.74
C ALA A 103 16.00 9.26 7.38
N ARG A 104 15.79 9.97 6.28
CA ARG A 104 15.99 9.45 4.91
C ARG A 104 17.45 9.33 4.48
N GLY A 105 18.38 9.90 5.22
CA GLY A 105 19.80 9.94 4.88
C GLY A 105 20.63 8.71 5.22
N ASN A 106 20.04 7.67 5.80
CA ASN A 106 20.78 6.51 6.33
C ASN A 106 20.34 5.15 5.75
N ILE A 107 19.73 5.15 4.57
CA ILE A 107 19.43 3.91 3.85
C ILE A 107 20.17 3.92 2.53
#